data_c8172c6889c028e8342b9a9df4319ef2
#
_entry.id   c8172c6889c028e8342b9a9df4319ef2
#
_cell.length_a   1.000
_cell.length_b   1.000
_cell.length_c   1.000
_cell.angle_alpha   90.00
_cell.angle_beta   90.00
_cell.angle_gamma   90.00
#
_symmetry.space_group_name_H-M   'P 1'
#
loop_
_entity.id
_entity.type
_entity.pdbx_description
1 polymer ?
#
loop_
_entity_poly.entity_id
_entity_poly.type
_entity_poly.pdbx_seq_one_letter_code
_entity_poly.pdbx_strand_id
1 'polypeptide(L)'
;MSEPLYLAKSEDGFPALLPQMANRHGLITGATGTGKTVTLQSMAERLSYAGVPVFMADVKGDLSGAGAPGTLTPKLEARIKELGLEGFAPFANPVAFWDVFGVSGTPVRATVSDMGPLLLARLLNLNETQTGVLQLVFKIADDQGLLLLDLKDLRAMVQHVGDNAKTFTTEYGNVSSASIGAIQRGLLTLDEQGGDV
;
A
#
# COMPACT_ATOMS: atom_id res chain seq x y z
N MET A 1 -3.28 -15.59 27.48
CA MET A 1 -2.15 -15.63 26.53
C MET A 1 -2.75 -16.10 25.21
N SER A 2 -2.50 -15.40 24.11
CA SER A 2 -2.97 -15.83 22.79
C SER A 2 -2.27 -17.12 22.38
N GLU A 3 -3.03 -18.04 21.77
CA GLU A 3 -2.48 -19.31 21.32
C GLU A 3 -1.42 -19.13 20.21
N PRO A 4 -0.41 -20.01 20.15
CA PRO A 4 0.57 -20.00 19.07
C PRO A 4 -0.10 -20.21 17.70
N LEU A 5 0.31 -19.44 16.69
CA LEU A 5 -0.16 -19.59 15.31
C LEU A 5 0.73 -20.63 14.59
N TYR A 6 0.28 -21.84 14.48
CA TYR A 6 1.03 -22.92 13.81
C TYR A 6 1.08 -22.68 12.31
N LEU A 7 2.28 -22.57 11.74
CA LEU A 7 2.50 -22.22 10.34
C LEU A 7 2.91 -23.41 9.48
N ALA A 8 3.53 -24.41 10.07
CA ALA A 8 4.09 -25.53 9.36
C ALA A 8 4.18 -26.78 10.27
N LYS A 9 4.58 -27.91 9.69
CA LYS A 9 4.98 -29.10 10.41
C LYS A 9 6.39 -29.48 9.98
N SER A 10 7.25 -29.82 10.96
CA SER A 10 8.59 -30.38 10.78
C SER A 10 8.71 -31.71 11.51
N GLU A 11 9.85 -32.37 11.37
CA GLU A 11 10.15 -33.60 12.14
C GLU A 11 10.20 -33.30 13.65
N ASP A 12 10.65 -32.13 14.02
CA ASP A 12 10.79 -31.69 15.44
C ASP A 12 9.50 -31.10 16.03
N GLY A 13 8.40 -31.02 15.26
CA GLY A 13 7.13 -30.51 15.75
C GLY A 13 6.47 -29.48 14.82
N PHE A 14 5.74 -28.55 15.44
CA PHE A 14 4.96 -27.54 14.71
C PHE A 14 5.56 -26.14 14.91
N PRO A 15 6.36 -25.61 13.96
CA PRO A 15 6.79 -24.22 13.98
C PRO A 15 5.62 -23.27 14.06
N ALA A 16 5.67 -22.33 15.00
CA ALA A 16 4.58 -21.39 15.25
C ALA A 16 5.08 -19.96 15.42
N LEU A 17 4.24 -19.03 15.02
CA LEU A 17 4.40 -17.61 15.33
C LEU A 17 3.71 -17.35 16.68
N LEU A 18 4.43 -16.73 17.61
CA LEU A 18 3.85 -16.26 18.86
C LEU A 18 3.25 -14.86 18.63
N PRO A 19 1.93 -14.67 18.79
CA PRO A 19 1.27 -13.40 18.47
C PRO A 19 1.89 -12.19 19.19
N GLN A 20 2.29 -12.35 20.47
CA GLN A 20 2.95 -11.29 21.24
C GLN A 20 4.35 -10.91 20.72
N MET A 21 4.93 -11.74 19.84
CA MET A 21 6.22 -11.48 19.18
C MET A 21 6.06 -11.12 17.70
N ALA A 22 4.82 -11.05 17.18
CA ALA A 22 4.54 -10.83 15.77
C ALA A 22 4.73 -9.37 15.31
N ASN A 23 5.01 -8.45 16.23
CA ASN A 23 5.31 -7.04 15.93
C ASN A 23 6.74 -6.83 15.37
N ARG A 24 7.23 -7.75 14.58
CA ARG A 24 8.59 -7.76 13.99
C ARG A 24 8.51 -7.89 12.47
N HIS A 25 9.61 -7.54 11.82
CA HIS A 25 9.78 -7.82 10.40
C HIS A 25 10.21 -9.27 10.19
N GLY A 26 9.74 -9.86 9.09
CA GLY A 26 10.10 -11.22 8.67
C GLY A 26 10.45 -11.27 7.19
N LEU A 27 11.18 -12.30 6.80
CA LEU A 27 11.52 -12.57 5.41
C LEU A 27 11.18 -14.02 5.06
N ILE A 28 10.33 -14.21 4.05
CA ILE A 28 10.03 -15.52 3.46
C ILE A 28 10.78 -15.61 2.14
N THR A 29 11.83 -16.42 2.08
CA THR A 29 12.69 -16.57 0.91
C THR A 29 12.75 -18.01 0.42
N GLY A 30 13.09 -18.20 -0.85
CA GLY A 30 13.20 -19.49 -1.49
C GLY A 30 13.08 -19.40 -3.00
N ALA A 31 13.44 -20.48 -3.73
CA ALA A 31 13.27 -20.58 -5.17
C ALA A 31 11.80 -20.58 -5.59
N THR A 32 11.53 -20.48 -6.88
CA THR A 32 10.17 -20.61 -7.42
C THR A 32 9.61 -22.00 -7.13
N GLY A 33 8.35 -22.08 -6.70
CA GLY A 33 7.69 -23.36 -6.39
C GLY A 33 7.98 -23.94 -5.01
N THR A 34 8.78 -23.29 -4.16
CA THR A 34 9.09 -23.77 -2.79
C THR A 34 8.01 -23.47 -1.74
N GLY A 35 6.91 -22.82 -2.13
CA GLY A 35 5.77 -22.57 -1.23
C GLY A 35 5.79 -21.22 -0.51
N LYS A 36 6.58 -20.23 -0.97
CA LYS A 36 6.61 -18.87 -0.37
C LYS A 36 5.22 -18.24 -0.26
N THR A 37 4.47 -18.22 -1.37
CA THR A 37 3.11 -17.67 -1.42
C THR A 37 2.17 -18.45 -0.48
N VAL A 38 2.27 -19.78 -0.45
CA VAL A 38 1.46 -20.63 0.45
C VAL A 38 1.76 -20.32 1.91
N THR A 39 3.04 -20.11 2.26
CA THR A 39 3.44 -19.72 3.62
C THR A 39 2.85 -18.36 3.99
N LEU A 40 2.91 -17.38 3.08
CA LEU A 40 2.34 -16.05 3.30
C LEU A 40 0.82 -16.11 3.49
N GLN A 41 0.12 -16.88 2.64
CA GLN A 41 -1.33 -17.11 2.76
C GLN A 41 -1.67 -17.77 4.11
N SER A 42 -0.96 -18.84 4.49
CA SER A 42 -1.18 -19.51 5.78
C SER A 42 -0.97 -18.59 6.97
N MET A 43 0.02 -17.71 6.92
CA MET A 43 0.22 -16.69 7.97
C MET A 43 -0.95 -15.72 8.02
N ALA A 44 -1.40 -15.21 6.86
CA ALA A 44 -2.52 -14.29 6.76
C ALA A 44 -3.82 -14.92 7.30
N GLU A 45 -4.11 -16.16 6.91
CA GLU A 45 -5.27 -16.93 7.40
C GLU A 45 -5.24 -17.11 8.92
N ARG A 46 -4.09 -17.49 9.48
CA ARG A 46 -3.94 -17.68 10.94
C ARG A 46 -4.10 -16.38 11.72
N LEU A 47 -3.55 -15.29 11.20
CA LEU A 47 -3.71 -13.96 11.79
C LEU A 47 -5.17 -13.50 11.71
N SER A 48 -5.80 -13.66 10.55
CA SER A 48 -7.22 -13.34 10.34
C SER A 48 -8.11 -14.14 11.29
N TYR A 49 -7.88 -15.45 11.42
CA TYR A 49 -8.61 -16.30 12.35
C TYR A 49 -8.44 -15.87 13.81
N ALA A 50 -7.27 -15.37 14.17
CA ALA A 50 -7.00 -14.79 15.50
C ALA A 50 -7.59 -13.39 15.69
N GLY A 51 -8.33 -12.84 14.71
CA GLY A 51 -8.95 -11.51 14.76
C GLY A 51 -7.99 -10.36 14.46
N VAL A 52 -6.83 -10.64 13.89
CA VAL A 52 -5.84 -9.62 13.49
C VAL A 52 -6.08 -9.23 12.03
N PRO A 53 -6.34 -7.95 11.72
CA PRO A 53 -6.47 -7.51 10.34
C PRO A 53 -5.13 -7.62 9.62
N VAL A 54 -5.18 -8.12 8.36
CA VAL A 54 -4.00 -8.35 7.53
C VAL A 54 -4.13 -7.53 6.25
N PHE A 55 -3.10 -6.78 5.91
CA PHE A 55 -2.99 -6.10 4.62
C PHE A 55 -1.95 -6.80 3.76
N MET A 56 -2.31 -7.11 2.50
CA MET A 56 -1.42 -7.75 1.54
C MET A 56 -1.44 -7.01 0.21
N ALA A 57 -0.27 -6.74 -0.36
CA ALA A 57 -0.14 -6.23 -1.71
C ALA A 57 0.01 -7.41 -2.70
N ASP A 58 -0.91 -7.52 -3.63
CA ASP A 58 -0.95 -8.60 -4.63
C ASP A 58 -0.71 -8.06 -6.04
N VAL A 59 0.53 -8.15 -6.50
CA VAL A 59 0.92 -7.67 -7.84
C VAL A 59 0.56 -8.68 -8.94
N LYS A 60 0.43 -9.96 -8.59
CA LYS A 60 0.24 -11.06 -9.56
C LYS A 60 -1.17 -11.64 -9.56
N GLY A 61 -2.00 -11.30 -8.59
CA GLY A 61 -3.33 -11.87 -8.42
C GLY A 61 -3.35 -13.27 -7.81
N ASP A 62 -2.21 -13.77 -7.28
CA ASP A 62 -2.11 -15.12 -6.73
C ASP A 62 -2.52 -15.23 -5.24
N LEU A 63 -2.75 -14.10 -4.57
CA LEU A 63 -3.24 -14.05 -3.19
C LEU A 63 -4.77 -13.98 -3.09
N SER A 64 -5.46 -13.61 -4.17
CA SER A 64 -6.91 -13.38 -4.19
C SER A 64 -7.74 -14.62 -3.82
N GLY A 65 -7.18 -15.81 -4.03
CA GLY A 65 -7.79 -17.08 -3.62
C GLY A 65 -8.09 -17.21 -2.12
N ALA A 66 -7.49 -16.38 -1.27
CA ALA A 66 -7.76 -16.37 0.17
C ALA A 66 -9.22 -16.00 0.51
N GLY A 67 -9.93 -15.30 -0.38
CA GLY A 67 -11.35 -14.93 -0.24
C GLY A 67 -12.36 -16.02 -0.62
N ALA A 68 -11.91 -17.17 -1.11
CA ALA A 68 -12.77 -18.29 -1.49
C ALA A 68 -12.34 -19.60 -0.82
N PRO A 69 -13.28 -20.51 -0.53
CA PRO A 69 -12.92 -21.82 -0.01
C PRO A 69 -12.13 -22.60 -1.06
N GLY A 70 -11.01 -23.15 -0.65
CA GLY A 70 -10.19 -24.02 -1.50
C GLY A 70 -10.92 -25.31 -1.85
N THR A 71 -10.46 -25.97 -2.91
CA THR A 71 -10.97 -27.31 -3.29
C THR A 71 -10.01 -28.38 -2.82
N LEU A 72 -10.53 -29.42 -2.16
CA LEU A 72 -9.74 -30.60 -1.83
C LEU A 72 -9.38 -31.34 -3.11
N THR A 73 -8.11 -31.35 -3.45
CA THR A 73 -7.56 -32.14 -4.54
C THR A 73 -6.93 -33.42 -3.99
N PRO A 74 -6.81 -34.52 -4.78
CA PRO A 74 -6.14 -35.73 -4.31
C PRO A 74 -4.72 -35.49 -3.76
N LYS A 75 -4.00 -34.52 -4.33
CA LYS A 75 -2.67 -34.13 -3.86
C LYS A 75 -2.73 -33.43 -2.48
N LEU A 76 -3.72 -32.58 -2.26
CA LEU A 76 -3.92 -31.90 -0.98
C LEU A 76 -4.37 -32.89 0.09
N GLU A 77 -5.30 -33.80 -0.24
CA GLU A 77 -5.75 -34.86 0.68
C GLU A 77 -4.59 -35.78 1.11
N ALA A 78 -3.73 -36.19 0.18
CA ALA A 78 -2.54 -36.97 0.47
C ALA A 78 -1.60 -36.18 1.43
N ARG A 79 -1.43 -34.90 1.20
CA ARG A 79 -0.59 -34.05 2.04
C ARG A 79 -1.18 -33.84 3.44
N ILE A 80 -2.49 -33.64 3.56
CA ILE A 80 -3.21 -33.55 4.85
C ILE A 80 -2.98 -34.83 5.67
N LYS A 81 -3.13 -36.00 5.03
CA LYS A 81 -2.91 -37.30 5.65
C LYS A 81 -1.46 -37.50 6.08
N GLU A 82 -0.49 -37.15 5.23
CA GLU A 82 0.95 -37.20 5.53
C GLU A 82 1.30 -36.34 6.74
N LEU A 83 0.73 -35.16 6.81
CA LEU A 83 0.94 -34.20 7.91
C LEU A 83 0.12 -34.55 9.16
N GLY A 84 -0.83 -35.49 9.10
CA GLY A 84 -1.71 -35.82 10.21
C GLY A 84 -2.56 -34.67 10.69
N LEU A 85 -3.06 -33.82 9.74
CA LEU A 85 -3.90 -32.67 10.06
C LEU A 85 -5.35 -33.14 10.21
N GLU A 86 -5.76 -33.37 11.45
CA GLU A 86 -7.14 -33.73 11.76
C GLU A 86 -8.07 -32.51 11.67
N GLY A 87 -9.28 -32.73 11.13
CA GLY A 87 -10.30 -31.67 11.04
C GLY A 87 -9.99 -30.55 10.03
N PHE A 88 -9.02 -30.75 9.14
CA PHE A 88 -8.73 -29.76 8.09
C PHE A 88 -9.93 -29.65 7.13
N ALA A 89 -10.46 -28.45 7.00
CA ALA A 89 -11.48 -28.11 6.01
C ALA A 89 -11.12 -26.77 5.34
N PRO A 90 -11.21 -26.69 3.99
CA PRO A 90 -11.06 -25.41 3.31
C PRO A 90 -12.15 -24.43 3.74
N PHE A 91 -11.78 -23.16 3.96
CA PHE A 91 -12.73 -22.10 4.29
C PHE A 91 -12.36 -20.83 3.54
N ALA A 92 -13.31 -19.88 3.47
CA ALA A 92 -13.08 -18.56 2.93
C ALA A 92 -12.75 -17.59 4.07
N ASN A 93 -11.72 -16.77 3.88
CA ASN A 93 -11.45 -15.67 4.80
C ASN A 93 -12.33 -14.46 4.46
N PRO A 94 -12.69 -13.61 5.45
CA PRO A 94 -13.31 -12.33 5.18
C PRO A 94 -12.29 -11.40 4.52
N VAL A 95 -12.41 -11.16 3.22
CA VAL A 95 -11.46 -10.37 2.42
C VAL A 95 -12.17 -9.19 1.78
N ALA A 96 -11.56 -8.00 1.87
CA ALA A 96 -11.92 -6.84 1.07
C ALA A 96 -10.84 -6.66 -0.02
N PHE A 97 -11.25 -6.72 -1.29
CA PHE A 97 -10.36 -6.49 -2.42
C PHE A 97 -10.36 -5.00 -2.78
N TRP A 98 -9.19 -4.39 -2.65
CA TRP A 98 -8.94 -3.03 -3.14
C TRP A 98 -8.27 -3.10 -4.50
N ASP A 99 -8.75 -2.30 -5.43
CA ASP A 99 -8.24 -2.29 -6.80
C ASP A 99 -7.93 -0.85 -7.22
N VAL A 100 -6.66 -0.61 -7.54
CA VAL A 100 -6.21 0.72 -7.98
C VAL A 100 -6.95 1.19 -9.24
N PHE A 101 -7.27 0.26 -10.16
CA PHE A 101 -7.97 0.57 -11.40
C PHE A 101 -9.50 0.43 -11.31
N GLY A 102 -10.02 -0.13 -10.22
CA GLY A 102 -11.47 -0.31 -10.02
C GLY A 102 -12.13 -1.29 -10.98
N VAL A 103 -11.38 -2.23 -11.55
CA VAL A 103 -11.88 -3.22 -12.53
C VAL A 103 -12.50 -4.44 -11.84
N SER A 104 -11.85 -4.93 -10.78
CA SER A 104 -12.19 -6.20 -10.14
C SER A 104 -12.43 -6.09 -8.63
N GLY A 105 -12.24 -4.92 -8.04
CA GLY A 105 -12.40 -4.67 -6.61
C GLY A 105 -12.91 -3.27 -6.32
N THR A 106 -12.92 -2.92 -5.04
CA THR A 106 -13.26 -1.57 -4.59
C THR A 106 -12.16 -0.60 -5.00
N PRO A 107 -12.47 0.45 -5.79
CA PRO A 107 -11.44 1.40 -6.20
C PRO A 107 -10.84 2.12 -4.99
N VAL A 108 -9.51 2.23 -4.98
CA VAL A 108 -8.77 2.98 -3.97
C VAL A 108 -8.35 4.31 -4.59
N ARG A 109 -8.65 5.39 -3.89
CA ARG A 109 -8.25 6.74 -4.26
C ARG A 109 -7.66 7.43 -3.05
N ALA A 110 -6.78 8.39 -3.31
CA ALA A 110 -6.24 9.29 -2.29
C ALA A 110 -6.36 10.72 -2.80
N THR A 111 -6.73 11.64 -1.93
CA THR A 111 -6.67 13.06 -2.26
C THR A 111 -5.23 13.54 -2.27
N VAL A 112 -4.96 14.63 -2.96
CA VAL A 112 -3.66 15.31 -2.92
C VAL A 112 -3.30 15.70 -1.48
N SER A 113 -4.28 16.17 -0.70
CA SER A 113 -4.09 16.49 0.71
C SER A 113 -3.71 15.27 1.56
N ASP A 114 -4.31 14.10 1.32
CA ASP A 114 -3.96 12.86 2.04
C ASP A 114 -2.54 12.39 1.74
N MET A 115 -2.12 12.52 0.49
CA MET A 115 -0.74 12.19 0.07
C MET A 115 0.28 13.11 0.71
N GLY A 116 -0.02 14.39 0.77
CA GLY A 116 0.85 15.42 1.29
C GLY A 116 2.09 15.72 0.44
N PRO A 117 2.77 16.82 0.72
CA PRO A 117 3.85 17.33 -0.14
C PRO A 117 5.09 16.42 -0.18
N LEU A 118 5.39 15.68 0.90
CA LEU A 118 6.60 14.85 0.94
C LEU A 118 6.49 13.59 0.07
N LEU A 119 5.34 12.92 0.08
CA LEU A 119 5.12 11.74 -0.76
C LEU A 119 5.01 12.16 -2.23
N LEU A 120 4.29 13.24 -2.51
CA LEU A 120 4.21 13.79 -3.87
C LEU A 120 5.58 14.23 -4.40
N ALA A 121 6.41 14.88 -3.58
CA ALA A 121 7.76 15.25 -4.00
C ALA A 121 8.61 14.05 -4.43
N ARG A 122 8.49 12.93 -3.72
CA ARG A 122 9.16 11.67 -4.09
C ARG A 122 8.59 11.10 -5.39
N LEU A 123 7.27 11.09 -5.53
CA LEU A 123 6.59 10.60 -6.74
C LEU A 123 7.01 11.39 -7.98
N LEU A 124 7.12 12.70 -7.84
CA LEU A 124 7.51 13.65 -8.88
C LEU A 124 9.04 13.74 -9.08
N ASN A 125 9.85 13.00 -8.32
CA ASN A 125 11.31 13.05 -8.33
C ASN A 125 11.88 14.46 -8.15
N LEU A 126 11.31 15.25 -7.23
CA LEU A 126 11.75 16.62 -6.94
C LEU A 126 13.04 16.61 -6.10
N ASN A 127 13.93 17.58 -6.38
CA ASN A 127 15.07 17.86 -5.51
C ASN A 127 14.65 18.63 -4.23
N GLU A 128 15.59 18.83 -3.29
CA GLU A 128 15.31 19.51 -2.01
C GLU A 128 14.67 20.89 -2.18
N THR A 129 15.19 21.71 -3.09
CA THR A 129 14.66 23.06 -3.35
C THR A 129 13.23 23.02 -3.89
N GLN A 130 12.97 22.13 -4.83
CA GLN A 130 11.65 21.94 -5.42
C GLN A 130 10.66 21.35 -4.41
N THR A 131 11.13 20.44 -3.56
CA THR A 131 10.35 19.87 -2.45
C THR A 131 9.95 20.98 -1.47
N GLY A 132 10.87 21.87 -1.12
CA GLY A 132 10.57 23.04 -0.26
C GLY A 132 9.51 23.95 -0.88
N VAL A 133 9.58 24.21 -2.18
CA VAL A 133 8.53 25.00 -2.88
C VAL A 133 7.20 24.27 -2.89
N LEU A 134 7.17 22.94 -3.09
CA LEU A 134 5.92 22.16 -3.00
C LEU A 134 5.32 22.20 -1.59
N GLN A 135 6.15 22.07 -0.53
CA GLN A 135 5.69 22.21 0.86
C GLN A 135 5.07 23.59 1.12
N LEU A 136 5.68 24.64 0.56
CA LEU A 136 5.20 26.00 0.66
C LEU A 136 3.83 26.17 -0.03
N VAL A 137 3.63 25.54 -1.21
CA VAL A 137 2.33 25.53 -1.90
C VAL A 137 1.24 24.92 -1.02
N PHE A 138 1.51 23.79 -0.38
CA PHE A 138 0.57 23.17 0.56
C PHE A 138 0.29 24.06 1.77
N LYS A 139 1.34 24.65 2.35
CA LYS A 139 1.19 25.57 3.49
C LYS A 139 0.31 26.77 3.16
N ILE A 140 0.50 27.38 1.99
CA ILE A 140 -0.33 28.51 1.54
C ILE A 140 -1.79 28.07 1.34
N ALA A 141 -2.01 26.88 0.75
CA ALA A 141 -3.35 26.35 0.58
C ALA A 141 -4.04 26.15 1.94
N ASP A 142 -3.35 25.56 2.92
CA ASP A 142 -3.86 25.36 4.28
C ASP A 142 -4.19 26.67 4.97
N ASP A 143 -3.28 27.67 4.91
CA ASP A 143 -3.47 28.99 5.53
C ASP A 143 -4.64 29.76 4.91
N GLN A 144 -4.93 29.52 3.64
CA GLN A 144 -6.06 30.13 2.93
C GLN A 144 -7.35 29.29 3.00
N GLY A 145 -7.33 28.13 3.66
CA GLY A 145 -8.46 27.22 3.77
C GLY A 145 -8.87 26.56 2.45
N LEU A 146 -7.93 26.43 1.50
CA LEU A 146 -8.13 25.83 0.19
C LEU A 146 -7.87 24.33 0.26
N LEU A 147 -8.80 23.53 -0.25
CA LEU A 147 -8.67 22.09 -0.33
C LEU A 147 -7.92 21.69 -1.61
N LEU A 148 -6.97 20.78 -1.47
CA LEU A 148 -6.26 20.16 -2.58
C LEU A 148 -6.80 18.72 -2.73
N LEU A 149 -7.86 18.56 -3.49
CA LEU A 149 -8.56 17.27 -3.63
C LEU A 149 -7.94 16.42 -4.74
N ASP A 150 -7.64 17.03 -5.88
CA ASP A 150 -7.10 16.36 -7.06
C ASP A 150 -5.86 17.04 -7.64
N LEU A 151 -5.32 16.49 -8.72
CA LEU A 151 -4.15 17.06 -9.40
C LEU A 151 -4.44 18.42 -10.05
N LYS A 152 -5.70 18.71 -10.42
CA LYS A 152 -6.09 19.99 -11.03
C LYS A 152 -6.04 21.09 -10.01
N ASP A 153 -6.52 20.83 -8.78
CA ASP A 153 -6.42 21.75 -7.66
C ASP A 153 -4.96 22.07 -7.35
N LEU A 154 -4.11 21.05 -7.23
CA LEU A 154 -2.69 21.25 -6.97
C LEU A 154 -2.01 22.03 -8.09
N ARG A 155 -2.32 21.72 -9.35
CA ARG A 155 -1.78 22.43 -10.51
C ARG A 155 -2.18 23.90 -10.52
N ALA A 156 -3.44 24.19 -10.23
CA ALA A 156 -3.95 25.55 -10.11
C ALA A 156 -3.26 26.32 -8.96
N MET A 157 -3.07 25.65 -7.81
CA MET A 157 -2.40 26.25 -6.67
C MET A 157 -0.91 26.50 -6.93
N VAL A 158 -0.20 25.57 -7.57
CA VAL A 158 1.20 25.76 -8.00
C VAL A 158 1.32 26.95 -8.97
N GLN A 159 0.37 27.08 -9.91
CA GLN A 159 0.33 28.21 -10.82
C GLN A 159 0.08 29.53 -10.08
N HIS A 160 -0.91 29.56 -9.18
CA HIS A 160 -1.24 30.73 -8.37
C HIS A 160 -0.05 31.22 -7.54
N VAL A 161 0.66 30.30 -6.89
CA VAL A 161 1.87 30.62 -6.10
C VAL A 161 2.99 31.14 -7.01
N GLY A 162 3.14 30.56 -8.20
CA GLY A 162 4.11 31.03 -9.18
C GLY A 162 3.84 32.47 -9.68
N ASP A 163 2.60 32.74 -10.04
CA ASP A 163 2.17 34.07 -10.55
C ASP A 163 2.26 35.13 -9.49
N ASN A 164 2.09 34.77 -8.21
CA ASN A 164 2.15 35.66 -7.07
C ASN A 164 3.43 35.51 -6.22
N ALA A 165 4.50 34.97 -6.81
CA ALA A 165 5.74 34.61 -6.10
C ALA A 165 6.32 35.78 -5.26
N LYS A 166 6.26 37.00 -5.74
CA LYS A 166 6.75 38.19 -5.02
C LYS A 166 6.01 38.42 -3.70
N THR A 167 4.71 38.20 -3.68
CA THR A 167 3.88 38.36 -2.48
C THR A 167 4.24 37.29 -1.46
N PHE A 168 4.33 36.05 -1.89
CA PHE A 168 4.61 34.91 -1.01
C PHE A 168 6.07 34.84 -0.53
N THR A 169 7.02 35.38 -1.31
CA THR A 169 8.45 35.35 -0.94
C THR A 169 8.72 36.05 0.40
N THR A 170 7.99 37.10 0.72
CA THR A 170 8.19 37.87 1.96
C THR A 170 7.73 37.08 3.19
N GLU A 171 6.69 36.29 3.08
CA GLU A 171 6.06 35.59 4.20
C GLU A 171 6.54 34.10 4.32
N TYR A 172 6.71 33.45 3.20
CA TYR A 172 6.97 32.00 3.16
C TYR A 172 8.35 31.63 2.60
N GLY A 173 9.09 32.56 2.03
CA GLY A 173 10.41 32.30 1.45
C GLY A 173 10.43 32.27 -0.07
N ASN A 174 11.61 32.08 -0.63
CA ASN A 174 11.84 32.23 -2.07
C ASN A 174 11.15 31.16 -2.92
N VAL A 175 10.32 31.60 -3.86
CA VAL A 175 9.67 30.78 -4.87
C VAL A 175 10.27 31.07 -6.23
N SER A 176 11.09 30.14 -6.75
CA SER A 176 11.69 30.31 -8.07
C SER A 176 10.77 29.79 -9.18
N SER A 177 10.72 30.51 -10.31
CA SER A 177 9.99 30.06 -11.50
C SER A 177 10.51 28.73 -12.04
N ALA A 178 11.79 28.43 -11.84
CA ALA A 178 12.38 27.15 -12.23
C ALA A 178 11.80 25.98 -11.41
N SER A 179 11.60 26.18 -10.09
CA SER A 179 10.96 25.16 -9.24
C SER A 179 9.49 24.99 -9.56
N ILE A 180 8.74 26.07 -9.78
CA ILE A 180 7.35 26.02 -10.24
C ILE A 180 7.24 25.20 -11.55
N GLY A 181 8.09 25.53 -12.55
CA GLY A 181 8.11 24.79 -13.82
C GLY A 181 8.49 23.31 -13.69
N ALA A 182 9.37 22.96 -12.75
CA ALA A 182 9.71 21.56 -12.50
C ALA A 182 8.53 20.77 -11.88
N ILE A 183 7.85 21.37 -10.89
CA ILE A 183 6.66 20.77 -10.27
C ILE A 183 5.55 20.61 -11.32
N GLN A 184 5.27 21.62 -12.12
CA GLN A 184 4.26 21.57 -13.19
C GLN A 184 4.54 20.43 -14.20
N ARG A 185 5.79 20.25 -14.62
CA ARG A 185 6.16 19.13 -15.52
C ARG A 185 5.96 17.77 -14.86
N GLY A 186 6.34 17.64 -13.58
CA GLY A 186 6.12 16.39 -12.83
C GLY A 186 4.63 16.05 -12.73
N LEU A 187 3.79 17.05 -12.43
CA LEU A 187 2.33 16.87 -12.35
C LEU A 187 1.73 16.48 -13.71
N LEU A 188 2.22 17.05 -14.81
CA LEU A 188 1.79 16.68 -16.16
C LEU A 188 2.12 15.21 -16.47
N THR A 189 3.33 14.77 -16.13
CA THR A 189 3.74 13.36 -16.32
C THR A 189 2.87 12.41 -15.51
N LEU A 190 2.52 12.77 -14.27
CA LEU A 190 1.65 11.97 -13.41
C LEU A 190 0.23 11.88 -13.97
N ASP A 191 -0.30 12.97 -14.50
CA ASP A 191 -1.59 13.06 -15.16
C ASP A 191 -1.67 12.14 -16.41
N GLU A 192 -0.63 12.18 -17.26
CA GLU A 192 -0.50 11.29 -18.43
C GLU A 192 -0.45 9.80 -18.06
N GLN A 193 -0.03 9.47 -16.85
CA GLN A 193 -0.01 8.09 -16.32
C GLN A 193 -1.34 7.67 -15.67
N GLY A 194 -2.38 8.48 -15.76
CA GLY A 194 -3.70 8.20 -15.21
C GLY A 194 -3.86 8.61 -13.75
N GLY A 195 -3.06 9.54 -13.26
CA GLY A 195 -3.18 10.08 -11.90
C GLY A 195 -4.41 10.96 -11.66
N ASP A 196 -5.20 11.22 -12.69
CA ASP A 196 -6.41 12.07 -12.67
C ASP A 196 -7.73 11.23 -12.63
N VAL A 197 -7.64 9.92 -12.37
CA VAL A 197 -8.79 8.97 -12.41
C VAL A 197 -9.34 8.68 -11.01
#